data_7fd282881536886d2d258d2f7040326f
#
_entry.id   7fd282881536886d2d258d2f7040326f
#
_cell.length_a   1.000
_cell.length_b   1.000
_cell.length_c   1.000
_cell.angle_alpha   90.00
_cell.angle_beta   90.00
_cell.angle_gamma   90.00
#
_symmetry.space_group_name_H-M   'P 1'
#
loop_
_entity.id
_entity.type
_entity.pdbx_description
1 polymer ?
#
loop_
_entity_poly.entity_id
_entity_poly.type
_entity_poly.pdbx_seq_one_letter_code
_entity_poly.pdbx_strand_id
1 'polypeptide(L)'
;METLIEGVVGMGQEPGRIVMMLIGGILMYLGIKKEYEPTLLVPMGLGTMLVNFPNTGVLSAGGEAGPFQVLFDMGISTELFPLLLFIGIGAMIDFGPLLQNPFLLLFGAAAQFGIFFTIIAAVLLGFDLNDAASIGIIGAADGPTSIFVANTLNSKYMGAIMVAAYSYMALVPIIQPVAIKAVTTKKERKIRMTYRAGEVSQTAKILFPIVITIVAGLVAPVSLPLVGFLMFGNLLRECGVLDRLSVTAQNELVNIISIVLGLAISVKMQYEEFLQVDTLMVIGLGLVAFVMDSVGGVLFAKLLNLFRKEKINPMIGAAGISAFPMSSRVIQKMATDEDPQNFILMHAAGANVSGQIASVIAGGLLLALLA
;
A
#
# COMPACT_ATOMS: atom_id res chain seq x y z
N MET A 1 39.34 22.68 -11.58
CA MET A 1 38.90 23.18 -10.26
C MET A 1 37.43 23.60 -10.27
N GLU A 2 36.93 24.19 -11.36
CA GLU A 2 35.50 24.51 -11.50
C GLU A 2 34.59 23.29 -11.35
N THR A 3 34.89 22.19 -11.99
CA THR A 3 34.13 20.94 -11.91
C THR A 3 34.04 20.33 -10.50
N LEU A 4 35.02 20.58 -9.63
CA LEU A 4 34.99 20.09 -8.23
C LEU A 4 34.08 20.95 -7.33
N ILE A 5 33.79 22.18 -7.73
CA ILE A 5 32.99 23.13 -6.96
C ILE A 5 31.56 23.19 -7.50
N GLU A 6 31.32 22.73 -8.74
CA GLU A 6 29.99 22.77 -9.38
C GLU A 6 28.90 22.10 -8.53
N GLY A 7 29.20 20.99 -7.87
CA GLY A 7 28.26 20.33 -6.97
C GLY A 7 27.84 21.19 -5.79
N VAL A 8 28.81 21.90 -5.18
CA VAL A 8 28.57 22.79 -4.02
C VAL A 8 27.84 24.05 -4.46
N VAL A 9 28.25 24.64 -5.59
CA VAL A 9 27.63 25.85 -6.15
C VAL A 9 26.18 25.55 -6.59
N GLY A 10 25.94 24.44 -7.29
CA GLY A 10 24.59 24.04 -7.71
C GLY A 10 23.65 23.78 -6.53
N MET A 11 24.16 23.22 -5.43
CA MET A 11 23.38 23.08 -4.20
C MET A 11 23.01 24.43 -3.56
N GLY A 12 23.89 25.43 -3.64
CA GLY A 12 23.62 26.77 -3.10
C GLY A 12 22.64 27.58 -3.95
N GLN A 13 22.57 27.32 -5.25
CA GLN A 13 21.68 28.03 -6.17
C GLN A 13 20.23 27.54 -6.09
N GLU A 14 20.01 26.30 -5.71
CA GLU A 14 18.70 25.65 -5.70
C GLU A 14 18.39 25.06 -4.31
N PRO A 15 17.89 25.87 -3.36
CA PRO A 15 17.67 25.46 -1.97
C PRO A 15 16.64 24.30 -1.85
N GLY A 16 15.77 24.11 -2.83
CA GLY A 16 14.85 22.96 -2.91
C GLY A 16 15.57 21.61 -2.88
N ARG A 17 16.78 21.51 -3.48
CA ARG A 17 17.60 20.30 -3.43
C ARG A 17 17.98 19.92 -2.01
N ILE A 18 18.36 20.92 -1.20
CA ILE A 18 18.72 20.71 0.22
C ILE A 18 17.50 20.19 0.99
N VAL A 19 16.31 20.76 0.74
CA VAL A 19 15.06 20.29 1.36
C VAL A 19 14.80 18.82 1.01
N MET A 20 14.94 18.44 -0.26
CA MET A 20 14.75 17.05 -0.69
C MET A 20 15.81 16.10 -0.11
N MET A 21 17.05 16.55 0.05
CA MET A 21 18.07 15.76 0.74
C MET A 21 17.73 15.53 2.21
N LEU A 22 17.17 16.53 2.90
CA LEU A 22 16.69 16.39 4.27
C LEU A 22 15.50 15.42 4.32
N ILE A 23 14.57 15.50 3.37
CA ILE A 23 13.46 14.53 3.25
C ILE A 23 14.01 13.10 3.04
N GLY A 24 14.96 12.91 2.12
CA GLY A 24 15.65 11.63 1.93
C GLY A 24 16.30 11.11 3.21
N GLY A 25 16.97 11.98 3.95
CA GLY A 25 17.57 11.67 5.27
C GLY A 25 16.52 11.26 6.30
N ILE A 26 15.37 11.95 6.33
CA ILE A 26 14.25 11.58 7.22
C ILE A 26 13.68 10.21 6.86
N LEU A 27 13.48 9.91 5.57
CA LEU A 27 13.01 8.59 5.13
C LEU A 27 13.98 7.49 5.56
N MET A 28 15.28 7.68 5.37
CA MET A 28 16.31 6.74 5.85
C MET A 28 16.27 6.59 7.37
N TYR A 29 16.15 7.70 8.12
CA TYR A 29 16.04 7.66 9.58
C TYR A 29 14.82 6.86 10.04
N LEU A 30 13.67 7.06 9.40
CA LEU A 30 12.44 6.29 9.70
C LEU A 30 12.63 4.80 9.40
N GLY A 31 13.25 4.45 8.27
CA GLY A 31 13.58 3.06 7.95
C GLY A 31 14.55 2.43 8.94
N ILE A 32 15.67 3.09 9.24
CA ILE A 32 16.76 2.51 10.05
C ILE A 32 16.44 2.53 11.56
N LYS A 33 15.95 3.66 12.09
CA LYS A 33 15.77 3.84 13.54
C LYS A 33 14.37 3.46 14.04
N LYS A 34 13.37 3.57 13.17
CA LYS A 34 11.98 3.25 13.52
C LYS A 34 11.52 1.92 12.95
N GLU A 35 12.36 1.31 12.10
CA GLU A 35 12.06 0.03 11.42
C GLU A 35 10.75 0.07 10.61
N TYR A 36 10.40 1.27 10.07
CA TYR A 36 9.22 1.44 9.22
C TYR A 36 9.58 1.08 7.79
N GLU A 37 9.10 -0.06 7.32
CA GLU A 37 9.38 -0.58 5.96
C GLU A 37 10.81 -0.30 5.47
N PRO A 38 11.85 -0.78 6.19
CA PRO A 38 13.24 -0.42 5.89
C PRO A 38 13.68 -0.84 4.50
N THR A 39 13.12 -1.92 3.98
CA THR A 39 13.42 -2.46 2.64
C THR A 39 13.05 -1.50 1.51
N LEU A 40 12.14 -0.58 1.74
CA LEU A 40 11.68 0.41 0.76
C LEU A 40 12.12 1.83 1.13
N LEU A 41 11.93 2.26 2.39
CA LEU A 41 12.23 3.63 2.80
C LEU A 41 13.72 3.97 2.73
N VAL A 42 14.61 3.00 3.00
CA VAL A 42 16.05 3.25 2.94
C VAL A 42 16.52 3.44 1.50
N PRO A 43 16.22 2.54 0.52
CA PRO A 43 16.56 2.78 -0.87
C PRO A 43 15.91 4.05 -1.44
N MET A 44 14.64 4.31 -1.14
CA MET A 44 13.94 5.51 -1.59
C MET A 44 14.57 6.78 -1.01
N GLY A 45 14.93 6.80 0.27
CA GLY A 45 15.60 7.94 0.90
C GLY A 45 16.98 8.21 0.31
N LEU A 46 17.79 7.16 0.12
CA LEU A 46 19.09 7.30 -0.54
C LEU A 46 18.91 7.75 -2.00
N GLY A 47 17.99 7.15 -2.73
CA GLY A 47 17.67 7.53 -4.10
C GLY A 47 17.27 8.99 -4.20
N THR A 48 16.40 9.48 -3.30
CA THR A 48 15.99 10.90 -3.21
C THR A 48 17.19 11.83 -3.04
N MET A 49 18.16 11.45 -2.21
CA MET A 49 19.38 12.22 -2.07
C MET A 49 20.17 12.24 -3.39
N LEU A 50 20.35 11.09 -4.04
CA LEU A 50 21.15 10.97 -5.26
C LEU A 50 20.55 11.72 -6.45
N VAL A 51 19.23 11.69 -6.65
CA VAL A 51 18.56 12.39 -7.76
C VAL A 51 18.55 13.90 -7.60
N ASN A 52 18.71 14.42 -6.37
CA ASN A 52 18.76 15.84 -6.08
C ASN A 52 20.18 16.41 -6.00
N PHE A 53 21.23 15.59 -6.16
CA PHE A 53 22.58 16.10 -6.39
C PHE A 53 22.70 16.67 -7.81
N PRO A 54 23.28 17.85 -7.99
CA PRO A 54 23.49 18.42 -9.32
C PRO A 54 24.54 17.61 -10.12
N ASN A 55 24.31 17.48 -11.42
CA ASN A 55 25.27 16.92 -12.39
C ASN A 55 25.78 15.49 -12.10
N THR A 56 24.97 14.63 -11.48
CA THR A 56 25.42 13.28 -11.07
C THR A 56 25.35 12.22 -12.17
N GLY A 57 24.67 12.48 -13.29
CA GLY A 57 24.40 11.47 -14.32
C GLY A 57 23.44 10.35 -13.89
N VAL A 58 22.88 10.42 -12.68
CA VAL A 58 21.96 9.39 -12.12
C VAL A 58 20.66 9.30 -12.93
N LEU A 59 20.14 10.45 -13.39
CA LEU A 59 18.94 10.55 -14.22
C LEU A 59 19.27 10.59 -15.71
N SER A 60 20.31 11.33 -16.10
CA SER A 60 20.76 11.43 -17.48
C SER A 60 22.28 11.61 -17.53
N ALA A 61 22.94 10.88 -18.43
CA ALA A 61 24.37 10.96 -18.63
C ALA A 61 24.68 11.04 -20.14
N GLY A 62 25.33 12.12 -20.58
CA GLY A 62 25.74 12.29 -21.98
C GLY A 62 24.59 12.32 -23.00
N GLY A 63 23.37 12.68 -22.58
CA GLY A 63 22.18 12.73 -23.44
C GLY A 63 21.40 11.40 -23.47
N GLU A 64 21.83 10.38 -22.73
CA GLU A 64 21.12 9.11 -22.56
C GLU A 64 20.50 9.02 -21.17
N ALA A 65 19.53 8.11 -21.03
CA ALA A 65 18.88 7.83 -19.72
C ALA A 65 19.91 7.29 -18.73
N GLY A 66 20.00 7.91 -17.56
CA GLY A 66 20.83 7.43 -16.47
C GLY A 66 20.26 6.18 -15.79
N PRO A 67 21.02 5.51 -14.92
CA PRO A 67 20.65 4.23 -14.35
C PRO A 67 19.30 4.25 -13.59
N PHE A 68 18.97 5.34 -12.91
CA PHE A 68 17.68 5.43 -12.19
C PHE A 68 16.52 5.64 -13.15
N GLN A 69 16.72 6.43 -14.21
CA GLN A 69 15.70 6.58 -15.26
C GLN A 69 15.41 5.24 -15.94
N VAL A 70 16.46 4.46 -16.25
CA VAL A 70 16.30 3.11 -16.82
C VAL A 70 15.50 2.20 -15.88
N LEU A 71 15.79 2.21 -14.57
CA LEU A 71 15.01 1.44 -13.59
C LEU A 71 13.54 1.87 -13.56
N PHE A 72 13.30 3.18 -13.61
CA PHE A 72 11.94 3.72 -13.65
C PHE A 72 11.18 3.27 -14.91
N ASP A 73 11.80 3.43 -16.06
CA ASP A 73 11.16 3.12 -17.34
C ASP A 73 10.90 1.61 -17.50
N MET A 74 11.86 0.78 -17.10
CA MET A 74 11.71 -0.68 -17.19
C MET A 74 10.77 -1.27 -16.15
N GLY A 75 10.68 -0.68 -14.97
CA GLY A 75 10.01 -1.32 -13.85
C GLY A 75 8.70 -0.66 -13.42
N ILE A 76 8.62 0.67 -13.47
CA ILE A 76 7.42 1.42 -13.05
C ILE A 76 6.56 1.74 -14.26
N SER A 77 7.13 2.32 -15.31
CA SER A 77 6.36 2.67 -16.53
C SER A 77 5.75 1.45 -17.22
N THR A 78 6.41 0.28 -17.11
CA THR A 78 5.88 -1.01 -17.61
C THR A 78 5.03 -1.76 -16.58
N GLU A 79 4.87 -1.22 -15.36
CA GLU A 79 4.16 -1.87 -14.24
C GLU A 79 4.78 -3.19 -13.75
N LEU A 80 5.97 -3.55 -14.26
CA LEU A 80 6.60 -4.83 -13.97
C LEU A 80 6.94 -5.01 -12.49
N PHE A 81 7.54 -4.00 -11.83
CA PHE A 81 7.92 -4.10 -10.41
C PHE A 81 6.73 -4.26 -9.47
N PRO A 82 5.64 -3.47 -9.60
CA PRO A 82 4.41 -3.70 -8.84
C PRO A 82 3.85 -5.10 -8.99
N LEU A 83 3.79 -5.62 -10.22
CA LEU A 83 3.26 -6.96 -10.48
C LEU A 83 4.13 -8.06 -9.87
N LEU A 84 5.46 -7.98 -10.00
CA LEU A 84 6.38 -8.94 -9.37
C LEU A 84 6.29 -8.89 -7.84
N LEU A 85 6.09 -7.71 -7.25
CA LEU A 85 5.88 -7.57 -5.81
C LEU A 85 4.61 -8.30 -5.36
N PHE A 86 3.55 -8.26 -6.17
CA PHE A 86 2.30 -8.99 -5.87
C PHE A 86 2.48 -10.51 -5.83
N ILE A 87 3.39 -11.10 -6.60
CA ILE A 87 3.71 -12.53 -6.45
C ILE A 87 4.23 -12.80 -5.04
N GLY A 88 5.16 -11.99 -4.57
CA GLY A 88 5.72 -12.14 -3.23
C GLY A 88 4.69 -11.94 -2.13
N ILE A 89 3.87 -10.88 -2.23
CA ILE A 89 2.79 -10.60 -1.29
C ILE A 89 1.78 -11.77 -1.29
N GLY A 90 1.35 -12.25 -2.45
CA GLY A 90 0.45 -13.39 -2.58
C GLY A 90 0.99 -14.66 -1.91
N ALA A 91 2.30 -14.91 -2.06
CA ALA A 91 2.96 -16.04 -1.41
C ALA A 91 3.04 -15.88 0.12
N MET A 92 3.03 -14.66 0.66
CA MET A 92 2.96 -14.41 2.11
C MET A 92 1.56 -14.61 2.69
N ILE A 93 0.50 -14.41 1.90
CA ILE A 93 -0.87 -14.40 2.38
C ILE A 93 -1.38 -15.82 2.68
N ASP A 94 -1.95 -15.99 3.87
CA ASP A 94 -2.77 -17.14 4.23
C ASP A 94 -4.26 -16.77 4.16
N PHE A 95 -4.95 -17.29 3.16
CA PHE A 95 -6.40 -17.09 3.01
C PHE A 95 -7.24 -17.99 3.92
N GLY A 96 -6.62 -18.89 4.70
CA GLY A 96 -7.32 -19.79 5.62
C GLY A 96 -8.33 -19.09 6.54
N PRO A 97 -7.95 -18.01 7.28
CA PRO A 97 -8.89 -17.28 8.13
C PRO A 97 -10.07 -16.67 7.39
N LEU A 98 -9.86 -16.21 6.15
CA LEU A 98 -10.92 -15.67 5.29
C LEU A 98 -11.85 -16.77 4.78
N LEU A 99 -11.31 -17.92 4.36
CA LEU A 99 -12.08 -19.07 3.90
C LEU A 99 -12.92 -19.69 5.02
N GLN A 100 -12.42 -19.69 6.25
CA GLN A 100 -13.17 -20.12 7.44
C GLN A 100 -14.31 -19.17 7.80
N ASN A 101 -14.13 -17.87 7.55
CA ASN A 101 -15.12 -16.85 7.87
C ASN A 101 -15.27 -15.84 6.72
N PRO A 102 -15.99 -16.22 5.64
CA PRO A 102 -16.19 -15.35 4.46
C PRO A 102 -16.86 -14.01 4.77
N PHE A 103 -17.53 -13.90 5.92
CA PHE A 103 -18.09 -12.63 6.41
C PHE A 103 -17.02 -11.52 6.54
N LEU A 104 -15.76 -11.88 6.76
CA LEU A 104 -14.64 -10.94 6.83
C LEU A 104 -14.40 -10.19 5.52
N LEU A 105 -14.88 -10.69 4.36
CA LEU A 105 -14.84 -9.99 3.07
C LEU A 105 -15.55 -8.62 3.13
N LEU A 106 -16.60 -8.51 3.94
CA LEU A 106 -17.33 -7.26 4.08
C LEU A 106 -16.49 -6.14 4.70
N PHE A 107 -15.50 -6.49 5.54
CA PHE A 107 -14.61 -5.48 6.14
C PHE A 107 -13.60 -4.95 5.13
N GLY A 108 -13.09 -5.79 4.24
CA GLY A 108 -12.26 -5.33 3.13
C GLY A 108 -13.01 -4.36 2.22
N ALA A 109 -14.25 -4.72 1.84
CA ALA A 109 -15.08 -3.84 1.02
C ALA A 109 -15.41 -2.51 1.75
N ALA A 110 -15.77 -2.58 3.03
CA ALA A 110 -16.12 -1.38 3.82
C ALA A 110 -14.92 -0.45 4.05
N ALA A 111 -13.72 -1.00 4.17
CA ALA A 111 -12.50 -0.22 4.33
C ALA A 111 -12.11 0.55 3.06
N GLN A 112 -12.68 0.26 1.88
CA GLN A 112 -12.47 1.08 0.68
C GLN A 112 -13.27 2.40 0.70
N PHE A 113 -13.97 2.70 1.77
CA PHE A 113 -14.77 3.93 1.93
C PHE A 113 -13.93 5.20 1.71
N GLY A 114 -12.72 5.24 2.23
CA GLY A 114 -11.85 6.40 2.13
C GLY A 114 -11.38 6.69 0.69
N ILE A 115 -11.25 5.67 -0.16
CA ILE A 115 -10.96 5.85 -1.59
C ILE A 115 -12.04 6.74 -2.22
N PHE A 116 -13.30 6.32 -2.14
CA PHE A 116 -14.42 7.05 -2.74
C PHE A 116 -14.68 8.41 -2.09
N PHE A 117 -14.52 8.49 -0.76
CA PHE A 117 -14.58 9.75 -0.03
C PHE A 117 -13.53 10.75 -0.56
N THR A 118 -12.30 10.29 -0.77
CA THR A 118 -11.20 11.15 -1.20
C THR A 118 -11.32 11.53 -2.68
N ILE A 119 -11.85 10.66 -3.54
CA ILE A 119 -12.17 11.02 -4.93
C ILE A 119 -13.12 12.22 -4.94
N ILE A 120 -14.20 12.16 -4.16
CA ILE A 120 -15.16 13.27 -4.05
C ILE A 120 -14.47 14.54 -3.53
N ALA A 121 -13.65 14.42 -2.48
CA ALA A 121 -12.93 15.56 -1.90
C ALA A 121 -11.94 16.16 -2.90
N ALA A 122 -11.19 15.35 -3.65
CA ALA A 122 -10.23 15.80 -4.66
C ALA A 122 -10.93 16.53 -5.82
N VAL A 123 -12.04 15.99 -6.33
CA VAL A 123 -12.85 16.66 -7.36
C VAL A 123 -13.38 18.01 -6.88
N LEU A 124 -13.84 18.10 -5.62
CA LEU A 124 -14.29 19.36 -5.03
C LEU A 124 -13.16 20.39 -4.86
N LEU A 125 -11.93 19.93 -4.73
CA LEU A 125 -10.74 20.78 -4.70
C LEU A 125 -10.21 21.17 -6.09
N GLY A 126 -10.84 20.68 -7.15
CA GLY A 126 -10.54 21.08 -8.54
C GLY A 126 -9.60 20.13 -9.29
N PHE A 127 -9.27 18.96 -8.72
CA PHE A 127 -8.55 17.93 -9.47
C PHE A 127 -9.47 17.31 -10.53
N ASP A 128 -8.91 16.96 -11.70
CA ASP A 128 -9.66 16.19 -12.67
C ASP A 128 -9.97 14.77 -12.17
N LEU A 129 -10.92 14.09 -12.78
CA LEU A 129 -11.44 12.83 -12.27
C LEU A 129 -10.39 11.70 -12.28
N ASN A 130 -9.49 11.67 -13.26
CA ASN A 130 -8.42 10.68 -13.36
C ASN A 130 -7.39 10.89 -12.25
N ASP A 131 -6.98 12.14 -12.02
CA ASP A 131 -6.09 12.50 -10.91
C ASP A 131 -6.76 12.25 -9.57
N ALA A 132 -8.04 12.61 -9.41
CA ALA A 132 -8.80 12.37 -8.18
C ALA A 132 -8.91 10.87 -7.85
N ALA A 133 -9.17 10.01 -8.84
CA ALA A 133 -9.19 8.56 -8.68
C ALA A 133 -7.82 8.02 -8.29
N SER A 134 -6.76 8.51 -8.94
CA SER A 134 -5.38 8.15 -8.64
C SER A 134 -4.94 8.60 -7.23
N ILE A 135 -5.46 9.71 -6.74
CA ILE A 135 -5.23 10.18 -5.37
C ILE A 135 -6.02 9.34 -4.38
N GLY A 136 -7.29 9.05 -4.69
CA GLY A 136 -8.16 8.28 -3.80
C GLY A 136 -7.64 6.89 -3.49
N ILE A 137 -7.06 6.19 -4.48
CA ILE A 137 -6.54 4.82 -4.31
C ILE A 137 -5.40 4.72 -3.27
N ILE A 138 -4.75 5.83 -2.93
CA ILE A 138 -3.72 5.88 -1.86
C ILE A 138 -4.31 5.37 -0.54
N GLY A 139 -5.61 5.60 -0.30
CA GLY A 139 -6.31 5.18 0.91
C GLY A 139 -6.25 3.69 1.18
N ALA A 140 -6.26 2.88 0.13
CA ALA A 140 -6.13 1.43 0.24
C ALA A 140 -4.85 0.98 0.98
N ALA A 141 -3.84 1.86 1.08
CA ALA A 141 -2.51 1.56 1.60
C ALA A 141 -1.88 0.36 0.87
N ASP A 142 -1.99 0.38 -0.45
CA ASP A 142 -1.51 -0.63 -1.39
C ASP A 142 -0.66 0.08 -2.46
N GLY A 143 0.65 0.10 -2.23
CA GLY A 143 1.60 0.78 -3.11
C GLY A 143 1.54 0.28 -4.56
N PRO A 144 1.63 -1.03 -4.81
CA PRO A 144 1.54 -1.60 -6.15
C PRO A 144 0.25 -1.22 -6.89
N THR A 145 -0.93 -1.34 -6.26
CA THR A 145 -2.21 -0.92 -6.86
C THR A 145 -2.23 0.57 -7.15
N SER A 146 -1.67 1.40 -6.25
CA SER A 146 -1.63 2.85 -6.43
C SER A 146 -0.78 3.24 -7.64
N ILE A 147 0.37 2.59 -7.86
CA ILE A 147 1.21 2.81 -9.05
C ILE A 147 0.45 2.39 -10.31
N PHE A 148 -0.15 1.20 -10.30
CA PHE A 148 -0.86 0.65 -11.44
C PHE A 148 -1.99 1.59 -11.89
N VAL A 149 -2.84 2.03 -10.95
CA VAL A 149 -3.95 2.93 -11.24
C VAL A 149 -3.46 4.29 -11.74
N ALA A 150 -2.47 4.90 -11.05
CA ALA A 150 -1.96 6.21 -11.43
C ALA A 150 -1.24 6.19 -12.79
N ASN A 151 -0.55 5.10 -13.12
CA ASN A 151 0.10 4.92 -14.42
C ASN A 151 -0.93 4.75 -15.55
N THR A 152 -1.88 3.84 -15.38
CA THR A 152 -2.92 3.56 -16.38
C THR A 152 -3.80 4.80 -16.66
N LEU A 153 -4.15 5.58 -15.62
CA LEU A 153 -4.91 6.82 -15.76
C LEU A 153 -4.04 8.01 -16.21
N ASN A 154 -2.75 7.82 -16.44
CA ASN A 154 -1.79 8.86 -16.81
C ASN A 154 -1.83 10.08 -15.86
N SER A 155 -1.90 9.84 -14.55
CA SER A 155 -1.98 10.91 -13.56
C SER A 155 -0.74 11.79 -13.59
N LYS A 156 -0.95 13.11 -13.58
CA LYS A 156 0.12 14.12 -13.50
C LYS A 156 0.88 14.04 -12.18
N TYR A 157 0.23 13.50 -11.14
CA TYR A 157 0.75 13.42 -9.78
C TYR A 157 1.30 12.04 -9.42
N MET A 158 1.62 11.20 -10.42
CA MET A 158 2.11 9.84 -10.23
C MET A 158 3.24 9.76 -9.19
N GLY A 159 4.20 10.70 -9.23
CA GLY A 159 5.29 10.76 -8.27
C GLY A 159 4.84 10.95 -6.83
N ALA A 160 3.96 11.94 -6.59
CA ALA A 160 3.40 12.21 -5.27
C ALA A 160 2.56 11.03 -4.75
N ILE A 161 1.77 10.42 -5.64
CA ILE A 161 0.93 9.25 -5.32
C ILE A 161 1.79 8.07 -4.89
N MET A 162 2.86 7.75 -5.64
CA MET A 162 3.77 6.67 -5.29
C MET A 162 4.42 6.88 -3.92
N VAL A 163 4.98 8.07 -3.70
CA VAL A 163 5.63 8.42 -2.43
C VAL A 163 4.64 8.37 -1.28
N ALA A 164 3.44 8.94 -1.45
CA ALA A 164 2.40 8.94 -0.44
C ALA A 164 1.93 7.50 -0.11
N ALA A 165 1.63 6.67 -1.11
CA ALA A 165 1.13 5.31 -0.91
C ALA A 165 2.12 4.46 -0.10
N TYR A 166 3.40 4.46 -0.46
CA TYR A 166 4.41 3.69 0.26
C TYR A 166 4.78 4.30 1.62
N SER A 167 4.84 5.63 1.73
CA SER A 167 5.12 6.29 3.01
C SER A 167 4.00 6.03 4.02
N TYR A 168 2.72 6.07 3.60
CA TYR A 168 1.60 5.80 4.50
C TYR A 168 1.50 4.33 4.87
N MET A 169 1.81 3.41 3.96
CA MET A 169 1.95 2.00 4.30
C MET A 169 2.97 1.81 5.43
N ALA A 170 4.12 2.46 5.35
CA ALA A 170 5.13 2.42 6.41
C ALA A 170 4.67 3.09 7.73
N LEU A 171 3.79 4.09 7.66
CA LEU A 171 3.27 4.83 8.82
C LEU A 171 2.00 4.24 9.42
N VAL A 172 1.49 3.11 8.92
CA VAL A 172 0.33 2.39 9.47
C VAL A 172 0.40 2.24 11.00
N PRO A 173 1.53 1.83 11.61
CA PRO A 173 1.61 1.66 13.06
C PRO A 173 1.42 2.94 13.88
N ILE A 174 1.54 4.10 13.25
CA ILE A 174 1.37 5.41 13.89
C ILE A 174 -0.03 5.98 13.61
N ILE A 175 -0.41 6.01 12.33
CA ILE A 175 -1.63 6.72 11.90
C ILE A 175 -2.88 5.93 12.27
N GLN A 176 -2.87 4.63 12.03
CA GLN A 176 -4.04 3.77 12.24
C GLN A 176 -4.54 3.74 13.69
N PRO A 177 -3.66 3.62 14.73
CA PRO A 177 -4.12 3.69 16.13
C PRO A 177 -4.81 5.00 16.49
N VAL A 178 -4.35 6.12 15.93
CA VAL A 178 -4.94 7.45 16.16
C VAL A 178 -6.33 7.50 15.54
N ALA A 179 -6.46 7.09 14.27
CA ALA A 179 -7.75 7.03 13.56
C ALA A 179 -8.77 6.14 14.29
N ILE A 180 -8.35 4.94 14.71
CA ILE A 180 -9.22 3.99 15.42
C ILE A 180 -9.66 4.57 16.79
N LYS A 181 -8.73 5.13 17.56
CA LYS A 181 -9.04 5.70 18.88
C LYS A 181 -10.00 6.88 18.80
N ALA A 182 -9.94 7.67 17.73
CA ALA A 182 -10.84 8.80 17.50
C ALA A 182 -12.30 8.37 17.34
N VAL A 183 -12.55 7.17 16.80
CA VAL A 183 -13.91 6.68 16.49
C VAL A 183 -14.32 5.47 17.34
N THR A 184 -13.53 5.04 18.33
CA THR A 184 -13.86 3.94 19.21
C THR A 184 -13.70 4.29 20.67
N THR A 185 -14.58 3.72 21.52
CA THR A 185 -14.46 3.81 22.97
C THR A 185 -13.58 2.68 23.54
N LYS A 186 -13.06 2.87 24.75
CA LYS A 186 -12.31 1.81 25.46
C LYS A 186 -13.12 0.53 25.66
N LYS A 187 -14.45 0.66 25.87
CA LYS A 187 -15.34 -0.50 26.01
C LYS A 187 -15.42 -1.31 24.73
N GLU A 188 -15.52 -0.64 23.59
CA GLU A 188 -15.57 -1.29 22.28
C GLU A 188 -14.25 -2.00 21.96
N ARG A 189 -13.10 -1.39 22.26
CA ARG A 189 -11.78 -1.98 22.01
C ARG A 189 -11.50 -3.22 22.88
N LYS A 190 -12.19 -3.36 24.02
CA LYS A 190 -12.11 -4.52 24.91
C LYS A 190 -13.02 -5.68 24.52
N ILE A 191 -13.84 -5.55 23.48
CA ILE A 191 -14.69 -6.65 23.02
C ILE A 191 -13.82 -7.82 22.60
N ARG A 192 -13.96 -8.96 23.29
CA ARG A 192 -13.27 -10.21 22.96
C ARG A 192 -14.06 -10.97 21.92
N MET A 193 -13.35 -11.63 21.02
CA MET A 193 -13.97 -12.45 19.98
C MET A 193 -13.43 -13.87 20.06
N THR A 194 -14.33 -14.86 20.02
CA THR A 194 -13.93 -16.25 20.02
C THR A 194 -13.57 -16.67 18.61
N TYR A 195 -12.32 -17.07 18.40
CA TYR A 195 -11.90 -17.71 17.17
C TYR A 195 -12.13 -19.21 17.26
N ARG A 196 -12.91 -19.76 16.37
CA ARG A 196 -13.09 -21.21 16.20
C ARG A 196 -12.24 -21.60 15.00
N ALA A 197 -11.12 -22.28 15.24
CA ALA A 197 -10.32 -22.85 14.18
C ALA A 197 -11.14 -23.93 13.46
N GLY A 198 -11.51 -23.68 12.22
CA GLY A 198 -12.07 -24.67 11.32
C GLY A 198 -10.96 -25.23 10.43
N GLU A 199 -11.12 -26.45 9.96
CA GLU A 199 -10.21 -26.99 8.95
C GLU A 199 -10.69 -26.56 7.55
N VAL A 200 -9.81 -25.89 6.80
CA VAL A 200 -10.01 -25.62 5.38
C VAL A 200 -9.31 -26.71 4.59
N SER A 201 -10.02 -27.39 3.72
CA SER A 201 -9.41 -28.44 2.90
C SER A 201 -8.33 -27.87 1.98
N GLN A 202 -7.26 -28.63 1.75
CA GLN A 202 -6.17 -28.23 0.86
C GLN A 202 -6.69 -27.94 -0.57
N THR A 203 -7.66 -28.70 -1.04
CA THR A 203 -8.31 -28.47 -2.32
C THR A 203 -8.98 -27.10 -2.39
N ALA A 204 -9.67 -26.65 -1.32
CA ALA A 204 -10.28 -25.33 -1.27
C ALA A 204 -9.22 -24.23 -1.32
N LYS A 205 -8.09 -24.39 -0.63
CA LYS A 205 -6.98 -23.44 -0.64
C LYS A 205 -6.32 -23.33 -2.03
N ILE A 206 -6.19 -24.43 -2.77
CA ILE A 206 -5.63 -24.44 -4.13
C ILE A 206 -6.62 -23.83 -5.14
N LEU A 207 -7.92 -24.18 -5.02
CA LEU A 207 -8.93 -23.68 -5.95
C LEU A 207 -9.25 -22.20 -5.76
N PHE A 208 -9.11 -21.68 -4.53
CA PHE A 208 -9.46 -20.31 -4.21
C PHE A 208 -8.74 -19.27 -5.09
N PRO A 209 -7.40 -19.25 -5.21
CA PRO A 209 -6.72 -18.28 -6.07
C PRO A 209 -7.09 -18.43 -7.54
N ILE A 210 -7.36 -19.64 -8.01
CA ILE A 210 -7.78 -19.89 -9.40
C ILE A 210 -9.18 -19.29 -9.65
N VAL A 211 -10.12 -19.57 -8.74
CA VAL A 211 -11.51 -19.06 -8.85
C VAL A 211 -11.53 -17.53 -8.77
N ILE A 212 -10.80 -16.95 -7.82
CA ILE A 212 -10.72 -15.48 -7.68
C ILE A 212 -10.15 -14.84 -8.94
N THR A 213 -9.10 -15.42 -9.54
CA THR A 213 -8.52 -14.93 -10.80
C THR A 213 -9.55 -14.97 -11.95
N ILE A 214 -10.29 -16.07 -12.08
CA ILE A 214 -11.33 -16.20 -13.11
C ILE A 214 -12.44 -15.17 -12.88
N VAL A 215 -12.94 -15.06 -11.66
CA VAL A 215 -14.01 -14.10 -11.31
C VAL A 215 -13.56 -12.66 -11.57
N ALA A 216 -12.35 -12.29 -11.15
CA ALA A 216 -11.80 -10.97 -11.39
C ALA A 216 -11.68 -10.66 -12.89
N GLY A 217 -11.20 -11.62 -13.69
CA GLY A 217 -11.10 -11.47 -15.14
C GLY A 217 -12.46 -11.30 -15.85
N LEU A 218 -13.52 -11.86 -15.29
CA LEU A 218 -14.89 -11.72 -15.82
C LEU A 218 -15.56 -10.41 -15.38
N VAL A 219 -15.31 -9.95 -14.15
CA VAL A 219 -15.98 -8.77 -13.56
C VAL A 219 -15.21 -7.47 -13.85
N ALA A 220 -13.90 -7.51 -13.76
CA ALA A 220 -13.03 -6.35 -13.94
C ALA A 220 -11.75 -6.78 -14.72
N PRO A 221 -11.82 -6.97 -16.04
CA PRO A 221 -10.72 -7.49 -16.86
C PRO A 221 -9.41 -6.69 -16.69
N VAL A 222 -9.51 -5.38 -16.53
CA VAL A 222 -8.35 -4.48 -16.34
C VAL A 222 -7.57 -4.77 -15.06
N SER A 223 -8.23 -5.31 -14.03
CA SER A 223 -7.57 -5.70 -12.78
C SER A 223 -6.86 -7.07 -12.86
N LEU A 224 -7.04 -7.81 -13.94
CA LEU A 224 -6.55 -9.19 -14.08
C LEU A 224 -5.02 -9.32 -13.87
N PRO A 225 -4.17 -8.41 -14.36
CA PRO A 225 -2.74 -8.49 -14.05
C PRO A 225 -2.47 -8.44 -12.54
N LEU A 226 -3.06 -7.49 -11.82
CA LEU A 226 -2.87 -7.34 -10.38
C LEU A 226 -3.38 -8.56 -9.60
N VAL A 227 -4.65 -8.94 -9.83
CA VAL A 227 -5.26 -10.10 -9.17
C VAL A 227 -4.53 -11.39 -9.54
N GLY A 228 -4.19 -11.57 -10.82
CA GLY A 228 -3.53 -12.77 -11.32
C GLY A 228 -2.16 -12.99 -10.69
N PHE A 229 -1.34 -11.95 -10.61
CA PHE A 229 -0.01 -12.05 -9.98
C PHE A 229 -0.10 -12.30 -8.47
N LEU A 230 -1.04 -11.63 -7.77
CA LEU A 230 -1.31 -11.87 -6.36
C LEU A 230 -1.76 -13.32 -6.11
N MET A 231 -2.73 -13.79 -6.89
CA MET A 231 -3.27 -15.14 -6.76
C MET A 231 -2.28 -16.21 -7.23
N PHE A 232 -1.43 -15.91 -8.22
CA PHE A 232 -0.33 -16.80 -8.60
C PHE A 232 0.67 -16.99 -7.44
N GLY A 233 1.05 -15.91 -6.75
CA GLY A 233 1.88 -16.02 -5.55
C GLY A 233 1.24 -16.90 -4.48
N ASN A 234 -0.06 -16.73 -4.23
CA ASN A 234 -0.78 -17.58 -3.30
C ASN A 234 -0.85 -19.05 -3.75
N LEU A 235 -1.03 -19.30 -5.03
CA LEU A 235 -1.01 -20.66 -5.59
C LEU A 235 0.35 -21.33 -5.39
N LEU A 236 1.47 -20.59 -5.53
CA LEU A 236 2.82 -21.12 -5.23
C LEU A 236 2.92 -21.63 -3.80
N ARG A 237 2.30 -20.93 -2.86
CA ARG A 237 2.25 -21.33 -1.44
C ARG A 237 1.38 -22.55 -1.20
N GLU A 238 0.15 -22.55 -1.73
CA GLU A 238 -0.86 -23.51 -1.35
C GLU A 238 -0.79 -24.83 -2.15
N CYS A 239 -0.07 -24.88 -3.28
CA CYS A 239 -0.02 -26.09 -4.11
C CYS A 239 0.79 -27.25 -3.49
N GLY A 240 1.65 -26.98 -2.50
CA GLY A 240 2.43 -27.99 -1.75
C GLY A 240 3.58 -28.65 -2.53
N VAL A 241 3.77 -28.29 -3.81
CA VAL A 241 4.84 -28.86 -4.67
C VAL A 241 5.86 -27.81 -5.08
N LEU A 242 5.61 -26.53 -4.79
CA LEU A 242 6.46 -25.38 -5.16
C LEU A 242 6.98 -24.61 -3.96
N ASP A 243 7.13 -25.25 -2.80
CA ASP A 243 7.54 -24.61 -1.55
C ASP A 243 8.83 -23.78 -1.70
N ARG A 244 9.82 -24.26 -2.47
CA ARG A 244 11.06 -23.51 -2.73
C ARG A 244 10.79 -22.21 -3.48
N LEU A 245 9.90 -22.21 -4.47
CA LEU A 245 9.53 -21.02 -5.22
C LEU A 245 8.72 -20.06 -4.36
N SER A 246 7.82 -20.59 -3.53
CA SER A 246 7.05 -19.82 -2.56
C SER A 246 7.96 -19.08 -1.58
N VAL A 247 8.95 -19.77 -1.00
CA VAL A 247 9.94 -19.17 -0.09
C VAL A 247 10.76 -18.10 -0.81
N THR A 248 11.25 -18.38 -2.02
CA THR A 248 12.00 -17.40 -2.83
C THR A 248 11.14 -16.18 -3.17
N ALA A 249 9.85 -16.39 -3.50
CA ALA A 249 8.95 -15.27 -3.79
C ALA A 249 8.72 -14.38 -2.58
N GLN A 250 8.54 -14.98 -1.40
CA GLN A 250 8.27 -14.26 -0.15
C GLN A 250 9.48 -13.46 0.36
N ASN A 251 10.70 -13.90 0.08
CA ASN A 251 11.93 -13.32 0.63
C ASN A 251 12.76 -12.63 -0.46
N GLU A 252 13.45 -13.41 -1.30
CA GLU A 252 14.45 -12.87 -2.22
C GLU A 252 13.81 -11.98 -3.29
N LEU A 253 12.69 -12.43 -3.90
CA LEU A 253 12.01 -11.64 -4.93
C LEU A 253 11.49 -10.31 -4.35
N VAL A 254 10.78 -10.35 -3.22
CA VAL A 254 10.27 -9.13 -2.56
C VAL A 254 11.42 -8.21 -2.20
N ASN A 255 12.51 -8.72 -1.63
CA ASN A 255 13.64 -7.90 -1.22
C ASN A 255 14.33 -7.22 -2.43
N ILE A 256 14.60 -7.97 -3.51
CA ILE A 256 15.22 -7.42 -4.72
C ILE A 256 14.32 -6.37 -5.36
N ILE A 257 13.03 -6.70 -5.54
CA ILE A 257 12.08 -5.75 -6.14
C ILE A 257 11.88 -4.51 -5.26
N SER A 258 11.85 -4.65 -3.95
CA SER A 258 11.73 -3.50 -3.04
C SER A 258 12.92 -2.55 -3.15
N ILE A 259 14.14 -3.07 -3.29
CA ILE A 259 15.35 -2.26 -3.48
C ILE A 259 15.24 -1.45 -4.78
N VAL A 260 15.02 -2.13 -5.90
CA VAL A 260 14.98 -1.46 -7.21
C VAL A 260 13.78 -0.54 -7.36
N LEU A 261 12.64 -0.90 -6.77
CA LEU A 261 11.44 -0.08 -6.73
C LEU A 261 11.67 1.21 -5.91
N GLY A 262 12.28 1.11 -4.72
CA GLY A 262 12.61 2.26 -3.90
C GLY A 262 13.54 3.25 -4.61
N LEU A 263 14.56 2.75 -5.32
CA LEU A 263 15.43 3.58 -6.14
C LEU A 263 14.69 4.18 -7.35
N ALA A 264 13.85 3.40 -8.02
CA ALA A 264 13.09 3.86 -9.18
C ALA A 264 12.07 4.96 -8.81
N ILE A 265 11.35 4.82 -7.68
CA ILE A 265 10.40 5.83 -7.21
C ILE A 265 11.09 7.19 -6.99
N SER A 266 12.35 7.19 -6.55
CA SER A 266 13.08 8.42 -6.27
C SER A 266 13.28 9.32 -7.50
N VAL A 267 13.16 8.79 -8.72
CA VAL A 267 13.18 9.57 -9.97
C VAL A 267 12.12 10.69 -9.94
N LYS A 268 10.98 10.41 -9.29
CA LYS A 268 9.87 11.37 -9.13
C LYS A 268 9.97 12.24 -7.87
N MET A 269 11.06 12.13 -7.14
CA MET A 269 11.34 12.94 -5.95
C MET A 269 12.35 14.07 -6.23
N GLN A 270 12.40 14.55 -7.47
CA GLN A 270 13.14 15.76 -7.81
C GLN A 270 12.46 16.99 -7.21
N TYR A 271 13.24 17.99 -6.73
CA TYR A 271 12.69 19.14 -6.00
C TYR A 271 11.71 19.95 -6.86
N GLU A 272 11.95 20.04 -8.18
CA GLU A 272 11.11 20.78 -9.13
C GLU A 272 9.68 20.21 -9.22
N GLU A 273 9.55 18.88 -9.17
CA GLU A 273 8.25 18.20 -9.23
C GLU A 273 7.63 18.02 -7.84
N PHE A 274 8.45 17.75 -6.83
CA PHE A 274 7.95 17.30 -5.53
C PHE A 274 7.55 18.45 -4.60
N LEU A 275 8.23 19.60 -4.64
CA LEU A 275 7.97 20.74 -3.75
C LEU A 275 6.89 21.71 -4.28
N GLN A 276 6.01 21.25 -5.16
CA GLN A 276 4.87 22.01 -5.65
C GLN A 276 3.69 21.93 -4.69
N VAL A 277 2.86 22.98 -4.65
CA VAL A 277 1.68 23.04 -3.77
C VAL A 277 0.71 21.90 -4.06
N ASP A 278 0.47 21.60 -5.33
CA ASP A 278 -0.42 20.52 -5.74
C ASP A 278 0.08 19.15 -5.27
N THR A 279 1.39 18.90 -5.35
CA THR A 279 2.03 17.68 -4.82
C THR A 279 1.80 17.53 -3.32
N LEU A 280 1.95 18.63 -2.55
CA LEU A 280 1.68 18.63 -1.11
C LEU A 280 0.19 18.38 -0.82
N MET A 281 -0.71 18.93 -1.65
CA MET A 281 -2.14 18.66 -1.55
C MET A 281 -2.46 17.18 -1.80
N VAL A 282 -1.84 16.56 -2.81
CA VAL A 282 -1.98 15.12 -3.10
C VAL A 282 -1.54 14.27 -1.91
N ILE A 283 -0.38 14.61 -1.32
CA ILE A 283 0.11 13.93 -0.10
C ILE A 283 -0.91 14.11 1.04
N GLY A 284 -1.41 15.32 1.27
CA GLY A 284 -2.42 15.59 2.30
C GLY A 284 -3.71 14.80 2.08
N LEU A 285 -4.22 14.77 0.85
CA LEU A 285 -5.42 14.00 0.48
C LEU A 285 -5.21 12.49 0.62
N GLY A 286 -4.04 11.97 0.28
CA GLY A 286 -3.68 10.57 0.50
C GLY A 286 -3.71 10.18 1.98
N LEU A 287 -3.25 11.07 2.88
CA LEU A 287 -3.38 10.87 4.32
C LEU A 287 -4.86 10.83 4.76
N VAL A 288 -5.67 11.74 4.24
CA VAL A 288 -7.12 11.74 4.51
C VAL A 288 -7.76 10.43 4.01
N ALA A 289 -7.41 9.98 2.81
CA ALA A 289 -7.89 8.72 2.25
C ALA A 289 -7.60 7.55 3.20
N PHE A 290 -6.35 7.40 3.61
CA PHE A 290 -5.90 6.34 4.51
C PHE A 290 -6.60 6.36 5.88
N VAL A 291 -6.78 7.56 6.48
CA VAL A 291 -7.52 7.73 7.73
C VAL A 291 -8.98 7.34 7.54
N MET A 292 -9.62 7.79 6.45
CA MET A 292 -11.03 7.54 6.18
C MET A 292 -11.31 6.08 5.83
N ASP A 293 -10.37 5.34 5.22
CA ASP A 293 -10.48 3.90 5.03
C ASP A 293 -10.49 3.16 6.37
N SER A 294 -9.58 3.51 7.28
CA SER A 294 -9.57 2.95 8.64
C SER A 294 -10.85 3.28 9.40
N VAL A 295 -11.31 4.53 9.32
CA VAL A 295 -12.56 5.00 9.97
C VAL A 295 -13.78 4.31 9.37
N GLY A 296 -13.88 4.21 8.04
CA GLY A 296 -14.99 3.57 7.33
C GLY A 296 -15.17 2.11 7.75
N GLY A 297 -14.08 1.35 7.80
CA GLY A 297 -14.10 -0.03 8.29
C GLY A 297 -14.57 -0.15 9.74
N VAL A 298 -14.09 0.73 10.65
CA VAL A 298 -14.54 0.76 12.05
C VAL A 298 -16.02 1.10 12.16
N LEU A 299 -16.49 2.14 11.44
CA LEU A 299 -17.89 2.55 11.47
C LEU A 299 -18.82 1.47 10.94
N PHE A 300 -18.38 0.75 9.89
CA PHE A 300 -19.12 -0.40 9.38
C PHE A 300 -19.23 -1.52 10.43
N ALA A 301 -18.15 -1.85 11.14
CA ALA A 301 -18.19 -2.82 12.24
C ALA A 301 -19.15 -2.38 13.36
N LYS A 302 -19.18 -1.08 13.69
CA LYS A 302 -20.13 -0.51 14.67
C LYS A 302 -21.56 -0.61 14.16
N LEU A 303 -21.80 -0.32 12.88
CA LEU A 303 -23.13 -0.45 12.27
C LEU A 303 -23.62 -1.90 12.34
N LEU A 304 -22.77 -2.87 12.00
CA LEU A 304 -23.10 -4.29 12.13
C LEU A 304 -23.43 -4.68 13.57
N ASN A 305 -22.75 -4.07 14.54
CA ASN A 305 -23.01 -4.31 15.95
C ASN A 305 -24.39 -3.85 16.41
N LEU A 306 -25.09 -2.98 15.69
CA LEU A 306 -26.48 -2.64 16.01
C LEU A 306 -27.43 -3.84 15.82
N PHE A 307 -27.12 -4.71 14.84
CA PHE A 307 -27.97 -5.83 14.43
C PHE A 307 -27.50 -7.19 14.99
N ARG A 308 -26.28 -7.28 15.56
CA ARG A 308 -25.71 -8.53 16.04
C ARG A 308 -25.92 -8.71 17.55
N LYS A 309 -26.25 -9.96 17.94
CA LYS A 309 -26.30 -10.37 19.36
C LYS A 309 -24.88 -10.50 19.93
N GLU A 310 -24.00 -11.18 19.20
CA GLU A 310 -22.56 -11.28 19.52
C GLU A 310 -21.85 -10.10 18.87
N LYS A 311 -21.29 -9.22 19.72
CA LYS A 311 -20.63 -8.01 19.25
C LYS A 311 -19.25 -8.32 18.68
N ILE A 312 -18.92 -7.65 17.58
CA ILE A 312 -17.61 -7.68 16.94
C ILE A 312 -16.77 -6.56 17.52
N ASN A 313 -15.48 -6.78 17.75
CA ASN A 313 -14.55 -5.70 18.08
C ASN A 313 -14.42 -4.76 16.86
N PRO A 314 -14.82 -3.48 16.97
CA PRO A 314 -14.85 -2.59 15.81
C PRO A 314 -13.47 -2.35 15.18
N MET A 315 -12.39 -2.54 15.94
CA MET A 315 -11.03 -2.39 15.42
C MET A 315 -10.74 -3.32 14.24
N ILE A 316 -11.41 -4.49 14.17
CA ILE A 316 -11.25 -5.43 13.05
C ILE A 316 -11.62 -4.79 11.71
N GLY A 317 -12.61 -3.88 11.70
CA GLY A 317 -12.98 -3.16 10.50
C GLY A 317 -11.84 -2.34 9.91
N ALA A 318 -11.00 -1.72 10.74
CA ALA A 318 -9.83 -1.00 10.26
C ALA A 318 -8.75 -1.93 9.66
N ALA A 319 -8.76 -3.24 9.97
CA ALA A 319 -7.85 -4.18 9.34
C ALA A 319 -8.16 -4.40 7.85
N GLY A 320 -9.33 -4.01 7.38
CA GLY A 320 -9.74 -4.14 5.98
C GLY A 320 -8.97 -3.30 4.97
N ILE A 321 -7.99 -2.51 5.38
CA ILE A 321 -7.01 -1.88 4.48
C ILE A 321 -5.99 -2.91 3.98
N SER A 322 -5.33 -2.63 2.85
CA SER A 322 -4.40 -3.58 2.23
C SER A 322 -3.01 -3.66 2.85
N ALA A 323 -2.67 -2.84 3.84
CA ALA A 323 -1.37 -2.87 4.49
C ALA A 323 -1.12 -4.19 5.24
N PHE A 324 -0.85 -5.25 4.47
CA PHE A 324 -0.62 -6.62 4.98
C PHE A 324 0.86 -6.86 5.28
N PRO A 325 1.22 -7.52 6.39
CA PRO A 325 0.39 -7.92 7.53
C PRO A 325 0.35 -6.88 8.65
N MET A 326 0.77 -5.63 8.40
CA MET A 326 0.98 -4.62 9.43
C MET A 326 -0.31 -4.22 10.14
N SER A 327 -1.39 -3.98 9.39
CA SER A 327 -2.65 -3.53 9.97
C SER A 327 -3.20 -4.54 11.00
N SER A 328 -3.18 -5.83 10.69
CA SER A 328 -3.62 -6.87 11.62
C SER A 328 -2.79 -6.94 12.90
N ARG A 329 -1.46 -6.74 12.80
CA ARG A 329 -0.55 -6.70 13.96
C ARG A 329 -0.79 -5.46 14.83
N VAL A 330 -1.02 -4.30 14.21
CA VAL A 330 -1.36 -3.06 14.91
C VAL A 330 -2.65 -3.24 15.73
N ILE A 331 -3.68 -3.81 15.12
CA ILE A 331 -4.97 -4.05 15.77
C ILE A 331 -4.83 -5.06 16.92
N GLN A 332 -4.08 -6.14 16.73
CA GLN A 332 -3.78 -7.08 17.82
C GLN A 332 -3.06 -6.41 18.97
N LYS A 333 -2.03 -5.60 18.68
CA LYS A 333 -1.32 -4.84 19.71
C LYS A 333 -2.25 -3.90 20.46
N MET A 334 -3.09 -3.14 19.77
CA MET A 334 -4.07 -2.25 20.40
C MET A 334 -5.06 -3.02 21.30
N ALA A 335 -5.47 -4.22 20.89
CA ALA A 335 -6.38 -5.06 21.66
C ALA A 335 -5.72 -5.55 22.96
N THR A 336 -4.48 -6.03 22.89
CA THR A 336 -3.73 -6.48 24.05
C THR A 336 -3.29 -5.35 24.99
N ASP A 337 -3.04 -4.15 24.46
CA ASP A 337 -2.77 -2.96 25.28
C ASP A 337 -4.01 -2.53 26.10
N GLU A 338 -5.23 -2.75 25.60
CA GLU A 338 -6.47 -2.45 26.34
C GLU A 338 -6.90 -3.60 27.26
N ASP A 339 -6.63 -4.83 26.87
CA ASP A 339 -6.93 -6.06 27.63
C ASP A 339 -5.94 -7.17 27.21
N PRO A 340 -4.98 -7.57 28.11
CA PRO A 340 -3.93 -8.55 27.79
C PRO A 340 -4.43 -9.93 27.35
N GLN A 341 -5.69 -10.26 27.59
CA GLN A 341 -6.30 -11.52 27.16
C GLN A 341 -7.14 -11.39 25.87
N ASN A 342 -7.11 -10.24 25.21
CA ASN A 342 -7.90 -10.00 24.01
C ASN A 342 -7.11 -10.37 22.75
N PHE A 343 -7.26 -11.59 22.28
CA PHE A 343 -6.59 -12.10 21.09
C PHE A 343 -7.56 -12.10 19.88
N ILE A 344 -7.45 -11.08 19.02
CA ILE A 344 -8.27 -10.93 17.84
C ILE A 344 -7.46 -11.00 16.53
N LEU A 345 -6.18 -11.42 16.59
CA LEU A 345 -5.27 -11.44 15.46
C LEU A 345 -5.84 -12.18 14.24
N MET A 346 -6.42 -13.36 14.43
CA MET A 346 -6.91 -14.17 13.31
C MET A 346 -8.08 -13.52 12.59
N HIS A 347 -8.96 -12.84 13.33
CA HIS A 347 -10.05 -12.05 12.73
C HIS A 347 -9.51 -10.82 12.00
N ALA A 348 -8.55 -10.13 12.61
CA ALA A 348 -7.90 -8.98 11.99
C ALA A 348 -7.10 -9.40 10.73
N ALA A 349 -6.41 -10.53 10.78
CA ALA A 349 -5.68 -11.08 9.63
C ALA A 349 -6.64 -11.42 8.48
N GLY A 350 -7.76 -12.08 8.75
CA GLY A 350 -8.77 -12.39 7.74
C GLY A 350 -9.40 -11.13 7.12
N ALA A 351 -9.68 -10.08 7.92
CA ALA A 351 -10.14 -8.80 7.42
C ALA A 351 -9.05 -8.09 6.59
N ASN A 352 -7.79 -8.15 7.02
CA ASN A 352 -6.66 -7.56 6.30
C ASN A 352 -6.41 -8.25 4.93
N VAL A 353 -6.50 -9.58 4.91
CA VAL A 353 -6.44 -10.37 3.68
C VAL A 353 -7.59 -10.03 2.74
N SER A 354 -8.80 -9.80 3.28
CA SER A 354 -9.93 -9.34 2.46
C SER A 354 -9.69 -7.96 1.87
N GLY A 355 -8.98 -7.09 2.59
CA GLY A 355 -8.55 -5.78 2.11
C GLY A 355 -7.65 -5.85 0.89
N GLN A 356 -6.73 -6.81 0.84
CA GLN A 356 -5.87 -7.03 -0.34
C GLN A 356 -6.68 -7.32 -1.62
N ILE A 357 -7.70 -8.17 -1.50
CA ILE A 357 -8.58 -8.45 -2.63
C ILE A 357 -9.43 -7.22 -2.98
N ALA A 358 -9.97 -6.57 -1.95
CA ALA A 358 -10.87 -5.43 -2.13
C ALA A 358 -10.18 -4.22 -2.77
N SER A 359 -8.93 -3.92 -2.39
CA SER A 359 -8.16 -2.80 -2.97
C SER A 359 -7.86 -3.03 -4.45
N VAL A 360 -7.45 -4.24 -4.82
CA VAL A 360 -7.18 -4.59 -6.21
C VAL A 360 -8.46 -4.52 -7.06
N ILE A 361 -9.58 -5.02 -6.52
CA ILE A 361 -10.89 -4.90 -7.18
C ILE A 361 -11.32 -3.43 -7.29
N ALA A 362 -11.14 -2.63 -6.23
CA ALA A 362 -11.47 -1.20 -6.26
C ALA A 362 -10.63 -0.46 -7.31
N GLY A 363 -9.32 -0.72 -7.38
CA GLY A 363 -8.45 -0.20 -8.44
C GLY A 363 -8.94 -0.60 -9.83
N GLY A 364 -9.26 -1.89 -10.02
CA GLY A 364 -9.79 -2.38 -11.29
C GLY A 364 -11.14 -1.77 -11.68
N LEU A 365 -12.03 -1.52 -10.72
CA LEU A 365 -13.29 -0.82 -10.97
C LEU A 365 -13.08 0.64 -11.38
N LEU A 366 -12.17 1.35 -10.72
CA LEU A 366 -11.81 2.72 -11.11
C LEU A 366 -11.30 2.76 -12.54
N LEU A 367 -10.42 1.83 -12.92
CA LEU A 367 -9.90 1.74 -14.28
C LEU A 367 -10.99 1.38 -15.29
N ALA A 368 -11.88 0.45 -14.96
CA ALA A 368 -12.98 0.07 -15.84
C ALA A 368 -13.99 1.20 -16.09
N LEU A 369 -14.08 2.17 -15.17
CA LEU A 369 -14.98 3.31 -15.26
C LEU A 369 -14.34 4.54 -15.94
N LEU A 370 -13.01 4.67 -15.89
CA LEU A 370 -12.30 5.91 -16.22
C LEU A 370 -11.27 5.75 -17.36
N ALA A 371 -10.74 4.54 -17.58
CA ALA A 371 -9.85 4.24 -18.69
C ALA A 371 -10.63 3.68 -19.88
#